data_48ce0150c2267a873214fb284e666775
#
_entry.id   48ce0150c2267a873214fb284e666775
#
_cell.length_a   1.000
_cell.length_b   1.000
_cell.length_c   1.000
_cell.angle_alpha   90.00
_cell.angle_beta   90.00
_cell.angle_gamma   90.00
#
_symmetry.space_group_name_H-M   'P 1'
#
loop_
_entity.id
_entity.type
_entity.pdbx_description
1 polymer ?
#
loop_
_entity_poly.entity_id
_entity_poly.type
_entity_poly.pdbx_seq_one_letter_code
_entity_poly.pdbx_strand_id
1 'polypeptide(L)'
;MTLGGNICIRNGNELDFCWKQAIESLLPVCDVVSVSDGESTDGTQEEIREWMKREPKIVLNVYRWPDPVGNPDWWVQWINYNRVHCKADWMIQLDADEILHEKSYDSIREFIKGGRRSAIVTRWNFWRDHRHLIPAGQCCGKHVIRIAPKNVWMPSDGFHPNGNEAACMSTTTDIEIFHYGFIRKPAQFFAKERLIQSYFFNSYDPRLEQAEKSEGNWMQNPGVTGWENDVVDFNNPHPAVIQDWLKERGYDT
;
A
#
# COMPACT_ATOMS: atom_id res chain seq x y z
N MET A 1 19.01 9.54 -13.52
CA MET A 1 18.12 9.72 -12.35
C MET A 1 17.81 8.36 -11.78
N THR A 2 17.98 8.20 -10.49
CA THR A 2 17.73 6.96 -9.75
C THR A 2 16.33 6.96 -9.15
N LEU A 3 15.69 5.79 -9.11
CA LEU A 3 14.37 5.58 -8.51
C LEU A 3 14.50 4.69 -7.28
N GLY A 4 13.97 5.15 -6.15
CA GLY A 4 13.82 4.39 -4.93
C GLY A 4 12.38 3.93 -4.71
N GLY A 5 12.20 2.68 -4.31
CA GLY A 5 10.95 2.19 -3.75
C GLY A 5 10.88 2.55 -2.27
N ASN A 6 9.70 2.90 -1.78
CA ASN A 6 9.44 3.16 -0.36
C ASN A 6 8.27 2.31 0.10
N ILE A 7 8.50 1.43 1.06
CA ILE A 7 7.46 0.59 1.68
C ILE A 7 7.54 0.75 3.19
N CYS A 8 6.37 1.00 3.81
CA CYS A 8 6.22 1.03 5.25
C CYS A 8 5.46 -0.21 5.72
N ILE A 9 5.97 -0.93 6.70
CA ILE A 9 5.39 -2.18 7.19
C ILE A 9 5.51 -2.31 8.71
N ARG A 10 4.52 -2.95 9.31
CA ARG A 10 4.58 -3.50 10.67
C ARG A 10 3.73 -4.75 10.76
N ASN A 11 4.31 -5.82 11.33
CA ASN A 11 3.66 -7.11 11.52
C ASN A 11 3.02 -7.65 10.23
N GLY A 12 3.82 -7.68 9.15
CA GLY A 12 3.35 -8.05 7.82
C GLY A 12 2.86 -9.49 7.71
N ASN A 13 3.43 -10.40 8.47
CA ASN A 13 3.05 -11.81 8.51
C ASN A 13 1.76 -12.01 9.31
N GLU A 14 1.69 -11.46 10.52
CA GLU A 14 0.52 -11.55 11.40
C GLU A 14 -0.72 -10.91 10.76
N LEU A 15 -0.54 -9.76 10.12
CA LEU A 15 -1.62 -9.01 9.48
C LEU A 15 -1.92 -9.45 8.04
N ASP A 16 -1.28 -10.51 7.56
CA ASP A 16 -1.48 -11.10 6.23
C ASP A 16 -1.34 -10.08 5.07
N PHE A 17 -0.30 -9.22 5.13
CA PHE A 17 0.06 -8.35 4.02
C PHE A 17 0.75 -9.12 2.90
N CYS A 18 0.50 -8.75 1.63
CA CYS A 18 1.29 -9.25 0.49
C CYS A 18 2.62 -8.49 0.33
N TRP A 19 3.28 -8.19 1.45
CA TRP A 19 4.44 -7.32 1.51
C TRP A 19 5.66 -7.85 0.73
N LYS A 20 5.81 -9.17 0.63
CA LYS A 20 6.87 -9.78 -0.19
C LYS A 20 6.67 -9.44 -1.65
N GLN A 21 5.46 -9.60 -2.15
CA GLN A 21 5.07 -9.27 -3.51
C GLN A 21 5.14 -7.76 -3.77
N ALA A 22 4.85 -6.93 -2.76
CA ALA A 22 5.02 -5.48 -2.86
C ALA A 22 6.50 -5.11 -3.10
N ILE A 23 7.43 -5.68 -2.33
CA ILE A 23 8.87 -5.50 -2.54
C ILE A 23 9.29 -6.04 -3.92
N GLU A 24 8.89 -7.28 -4.26
CA GLU A 24 9.21 -7.92 -5.54
C GLU A 24 8.77 -7.10 -6.74
N SER A 25 7.59 -6.47 -6.67
CA SER A 25 7.08 -5.63 -7.75
C SER A 25 7.92 -4.37 -8.01
N LEU A 26 8.70 -3.92 -7.04
CA LEU A 26 9.56 -2.74 -7.15
C LEU A 26 10.98 -3.07 -7.63
N LEU A 27 11.49 -4.27 -7.35
CA LEU A 27 12.88 -4.64 -7.65
C LEU A 27 13.28 -4.47 -9.11
N PRO A 28 12.45 -4.76 -10.13
CA PRO A 28 12.83 -4.60 -11.52
C PRO A 28 12.96 -3.13 -11.96
N VAL A 29 12.20 -2.22 -11.37
CA VAL A 29 12.14 -0.81 -11.79
C VAL A 29 12.92 0.11 -10.86
N CYS A 30 13.13 -0.23 -9.59
CA CYS A 30 13.86 0.59 -8.62
C CYS A 30 15.36 0.26 -8.61
N ASP A 31 16.16 1.26 -8.32
CA ASP A 31 17.61 1.13 -8.10
C ASP A 31 17.90 0.74 -6.63
N VAL A 32 16.99 1.08 -5.74
CA VAL A 32 16.98 0.73 -4.32
C VAL A 32 15.54 0.59 -3.83
N VAL A 33 15.26 -0.36 -2.94
CA VAL A 33 13.96 -0.53 -2.27
C VAL A 33 14.18 -0.34 -0.77
N SER A 34 13.69 0.78 -0.26
CA SER A 34 13.78 1.15 1.16
C SER A 34 12.54 0.66 1.88
N VAL A 35 12.71 -0.32 2.74
CA VAL A 35 11.65 -0.86 3.60
C VAL A 35 11.79 -0.25 4.99
N SER A 36 10.75 0.41 5.47
CA SER A 36 10.69 0.91 6.84
C SER A 36 9.84 -0.01 7.69
N ASP A 37 10.47 -0.67 8.64
CA ASP A 37 9.81 -1.59 9.56
C ASP A 37 9.47 -0.89 10.88
N GLY A 38 8.23 -1.01 11.31
CA GLY A 38 7.68 -0.39 12.51
C GLY A 38 7.95 -1.16 13.81
N GLU A 39 9.11 -1.81 13.93
CA GLU A 39 9.45 -2.76 15.00
C GLU A 39 8.49 -3.95 15.02
N SER A 40 8.42 -4.68 13.91
CA SER A 40 7.64 -5.92 13.78
C SER A 40 8.13 -6.98 14.76
N THR A 41 7.19 -7.74 15.32
CA THR A 41 7.45 -8.80 16.32
C THR A 41 7.01 -10.19 15.85
N ASP A 42 6.59 -10.31 14.59
CA ASP A 42 5.97 -11.51 13.99
C ASP A 42 6.89 -12.25 12.99
N GLY A 43 8.20 -11.92 13.00
CA GLY A 43 9.19 -12.48 12.09
C GLY A 43 9.37 -11.70 10.77
N THR A 44 8.55 -10.70 10.50
CA THR A 44 8.66 -9.87 9.28
C THR A 44 10.04 -9.24 9.12
N GLN A 45 10.57 -8.67 10.19
CA GLN A 45 11.86 -7.98 10.15
C GLN A 45 13.02 -8.95 9.88
N GLU A 46 12.99 -10.13 10.49
CA GLU A 46 13.97 -11.19 10.29
C GLU A 46 13.99 -11.67 8.84
N GLU A 47 12.81 -11.87 8.24
CA GLU A 47 12.69 -12.28 6.85
C GLU A 47 13.23 -11.21 5.89
N ILE A 48 12.98 -9.92 6.15
CA ILE A 48 13.56 -8.82 5.37
C ILE A 48 15.09 -8.86 5.47
N ARG A 49 15.66 -9.06 6.68
CA ARG A 49 17.12 -9.16 6.88
C ARG A 49 17.74 -10.34 6.13
N GLU A 50 17.06 -11.49 6.11
CA GLU A 50 17.51 -12.64 5.31
C GLU A 50 17.44 -12.34 3.80
N TRP A 51 16.42 -11.63 3.36
CA TRP A 51 16.30 -11.25 1.96
C TRP A 51 17.39 -10.27 1.52
N MET A 52 17.76 -9.31 2.33
CA MET A 52 18.85 -8.36 2.08
C MET A 52 20.20 -9.05 1.79
N LYS A 53 20.44 -10.26 2.31
CA LYS A 53 21.69 -11.01 2.06
C LYS A 53 21.83 -11.44 0.59
N ARG A 54 20.74 -11.59 -0.13
CA ARG A 54 20.69 -12.07 -1.53
C ARG A 54 20.20 -11.00 -2.52
N GLU A 55 19.56 -9.95 -2.04
CA GLU A 55 19.07 -8.83 -2.86
C GLU A 55 19.60 -7.50 -2.30
N PRO A 56 20.72 -7.02 -2.86
CA PRO A 56 21.41 -5.82 -2.33
C PRO A 56 20.65 -4.51 -2.56
N LYS A 57 19.61 -4.53 -3.40
CA LYS A 57 18.75 -3.36 -3.58
C LYS A 57 17.86 -3.09 -2.36
N ILE A 58 17.61 -4.10 -1.52
CA ILE A 58 16.75 -3.94 -0.34
C ILE A 58 17.55 -3.31 0.80
N VAL A 59 17.00 -2.24 1.36
CA VAL A 59 17.54 -1.54 2.54
C VAL A 59 16.46 -1.51 3.61
N LEU A 60 16.78 -1.98 4.81
CA LEU A 60 15.88 -1.95 5.95
C LEU A 60 16.20 -0.78 6.86
N ASN A 61 15.18 0.03 7.15
CA ASN A 61 15.19 1.06 8.18
C ASN A 61 14.20 0.64 9.27
N VAL A 62 14.65 0.62 10.51
CA VAL A 62 13.76 0.36 11.65
C VAL A 62 13.33 1.70 12.25
N TYR A 63 12.03 1.93 12.31
CA TYR A 63 11.46 3.14 12.85
C TYR A 63 10.33 2.79 13.81
N ARG A 64 10.55 3.00 15.10
CA ARG A 64 9.56 2.71 16.13
C ARG A 64 8.28 3.50 15.90
N TRP A 65 7.17 2.78 15.83
CA TRP A 65 5.87 3.43 15.85
C TRP A 65 5.61 4.06 17.23
N PRO A 66 5.00 5.24 17.28
CA PRO A 66 4.57 5.81 18.56
C PRO A 66 3.48 4.93 19.18
N ASP A 67 3.18 5.16 20.42
CA ASP A 67 1.97 4.59 21.01
C ASP A 67 0.72 5.13 20.29
N PRO A 68 -0.39 4.37 20.22
CA PRO A 68 -1.62 4.82 19.58
C PRO A 68 -2.10 6.16 20.16
N VAL A 69 -2.24 7.16 19.32
CA VAL A 69 -2.51 8.55 19.75
C VAL A 69 -3.73 9.17 19.09
N GLY A 70 -4.42 8.43 18.21
CA GLY A 70 -5.56 8.98 17.46
C GLY A 70 -5.19 10.16 16.55
N ASN A 71 -3.96 10.19 16.04
CA ASN A 71 -3.47 11.26 15.18
C ASN A 71 -2.71 10.68 13.98
N PRO A 72 -3.11 10.98 12.74
CA PRO A 72 -2.47 10.46 11.53
C PRO A 72 -1.12 11.11 11.20
N ASP A 73 -0.73 12.21 11.85
CA ASP A 73 0.48 12.98 11.48
C ASP A 73 1.76 12.16 11.59
N TRP A 74 1.84 11.21 12.52
CA TRP A 74 2.99 10.32 12.67
C TRP A 74 3.21 9.44 11.44
N TRP A 75 2.13 9.02 10.76
CA TRP A 75 2.20 8.22 9.54
C TRP A 75 2.89 8.99 8.40
N VAL A 76 2.50 10.25 8.23
CA VAL A 76 3.12 11.16 7.26
C VAL A 76 4.60 11.35 7.55
N GLN A 77 4.96 11.54 8.82
CA GLN A 77 6.36 11.65 9.24
C GLN A 77 7.14 10.38 8.94
N TRP A 78 6.57 9.21 9.22
CA TRP A 78 7.21 7.92 8.96
C TRP A 78 7.47 7.69 7.46
N ILE A 79 6.47 7.92 6.62
CA ILE A 79 6.63 7.83 5.16
C ILE A 79 7.75 8.76 4.68
N ASN A 80 7.74 10.01 5.10
CA ASN A 80 8.72 10.99 4.66
C ASN A 80 10.11 10.73 5.26
N TYR A 81 10.20 10.24 6.48
CA TYR A 81 11.46 9.80 7.08
C TYR A 81 12.15 8.75 6.21
N ASN A 82 11.43 7.71 5.82
CA ASN A 82 11.99 6.67 4.95
C ASN A 82 12.41 7.24 3.58
N ARG A 83 11.62 8.15 3.01
CA ARG A 83 11.90 8.81 1.73
C ARG A 83 13.21 9.61 1.76
N VAL A 84 13.39 10.46 2.77
CA VAL A 84 14.59 11.34 2.82
C VAL A 84 15.87 10.58 3.09
N HIS A 85 15.79 9.41 3.74
CA HIS A 85 16.95 8.55 4.00
C HIS A 85 17.29 7.60 2.85
N CYS A 86 16.39 7.41 1.88
CA CYS A 86 16.65 6.61 0.70
C CYS A 86 17.67 7.29 -0.24
N LYS A 87 18.61 6.52 -0.78
CA LYS A 87 19.64 7.00 -1.71
C LYS A 87 19.15 6.98 -3.16
N ALA A 88 18.12 7.78 -3.46
CA ALA A 88 17.57 7.91 -4.81
C ALA A 88 17.19 9.37 -5.10
N ASP A 89 17.02 9.72 -6.38
CA ASP A 89 16.55 11.05 -6.80
C ASP A 89 15.03 11.16 -6.77
N TRP A 90 14.37 10.06 -7.12
CA TRP A 90 12.92 9.89 -7.17
C TRP A 90 12.48 8.75 -6.27
N MET A 91 11.25 8.85 -5.78
CA MET A 91 10.65 7.83 -4.92
C MET A 91 9.29 7.41 -5.44
N ILE A 92 9.04 6.10 -5.45
CA ILE A 92 7.71 5.51 -5.55
C ILE A 92 7.30 4.97 -4.18
N GLN A 93 6.11 5.39 -3.70
CA GLN A 93 5.54 4.94 -2.44
C GLN A 93 4.54 3.82 -2.69
N LEU A 94 4.68 2.69 -2.00
CA LEU A 94 3.66 1.65 -1.89
C LEU A 94 3.37 1.35 -0.43
N ASP A 95 2.12 0.98 -0.15
CA ASP A 95 1.76 0.33 1.10
C ASP A 95 2.12 -1.17 1.03
N ALA A 96 2.22 -1.83 2.17
CA ALA A 96 2.63 -3.25 2.23
C ALA A 96 1.64 -4.22 1.56
N ASP A 97 0.48 -3.74 1.15
CA ASP A 97 -0.57 -4.46 0.43
C ASP A 97 -0.87 -3.87 -0.96
N GLU A 98 0.07 -3.08 -1.49
CA GLU A 98 0.02 -2.52 -2.83
C GLU A 98 1.08 -3.13 -3.74
N ILE A 99 0.70 -3.53 -4.94
CA ILE A 99 1.54 -4.16 -5.95
C ILE A 99 1.61 -3.26 -7.18
N LEU A 100 2.81 -2.92 -7.60
CA LEU A 100 3.04 -2.23 -8.86
C LEU A 100 2.90 -3.22 -10.03
N HIS A 101 2.06 -2.90 -11.02
CA HIS A 101 1.94 -3.75 -12.20
C HIS A 101 3.15 -3.59 -13.13
N GLU A 102 3.72 -4.69 -13.58
CA GLU A 102 4.92 -4.73 -14.43
C GLU A 102 4.77 -3.95 -15.74
N LYS A 103 3.56 -3.84 -16.30
CA LYS A 103 3.29 -3.02 -17.48
C LYS A 103 3.59 -1.52 -17.30
N SER A 104 3.71 -1.08 -16.04
CA SER A 104 3.97 0.33 -15.69
C SER A 104 5.47 0.68 -15.64
N TYR A 105 6.37 -0.29 -15.76
CA TYR A 105 7.81 -0.06 -15.54
C TYR A 105 8.41 0.95 -16.53
N ASP A 106 8.11 0.82 -17.81
CA ASP A 106 8.60 1.72 -18.83
C ASP A 106 8.05 3.13 -18.67
N SER A 107 6.73 3.25 -18.42
CA SER A 107 6.07 4.53 -18.17
C SER A 107 6.68 5.27 -16.96
N ILE A 108 7.05 4.54 -15.89
CA ILE A 108 7.74 5.13 -14.73
C ILE A 108 9.11 5.66 -15.14
N ARG A 109 9.90 4.86 -15.86
CA ARG A 109 11.26 5.25 -16.29
C ARG A 109 11.22 6.46 -17.22
N GLU A 110 10.25 6.56 -18.11
CA GLU A 110 10.06 7.71 -18.98
C GLU A 110 9.59 8.94 -18.20
N PHE A 111 8.65 8.75 -17.27
CA PHE A 111 8.12 9.82 -16.44
C PHE A 111 9.22 10.55 -15.67
N ILE A 112 10.08 9.82 -14.97
CA ILE A 112 11.16 10.43 -14.16
C ILE A 112 12.21 11.16 -15.03
N LYS A 113 12.42 10.76 -16.30
CA LYS A 113 13.30 11.45 -17.24
C LYS A 113 12.69 12.79 -17.72
N GLY A 114 11.39 12.90 -17.74
CA GLY A 114 10.66 14.05 -18.28
C GLY A 114 10.70 15.30 -17.40
N GLY A 115 11.36 15.30 -16.24
CA GLY A 115 11.50 16.44 -15.34
C GLY A 115 10.20 16.96 -14.71
N ARG A 116 9.15 16.13 -14.69
CA ARG A 116 7.85 16.43 -14.08
C ARG A 116 7.95 16.37 -12.55
N ARG A 117 6.95 16.92 -11.82
CA ARG A 117 7.06 17.02 -10.35
C ARG A 117 6.54 15.79 -9.61
N SER A 118 5.38 15.24 -9.99
CA SER A 118 4.83 14.04 -9.39
C SER A 118 3.85 13.34 -10.31
N ALA A 119 3.70 12.02 -10.15
CA ALA A 119 2.75 11.22 -10.91
C ALA A 119 1.52 10.88 -10.09
N ILE A 120 0.35 11.13 -10.69
CA ILE A 120 -0.92 10.53 -10.27
C ILE A 120 -1.03 9.18 -10.96
N VAL A 121 -1.15 8.13 -10.17
CA VAL A 121 -1.29 6.74 -10.63
C VAL A 121 -2.71 6.26 -10.41
N THR A 122 -3.12 5.25 -11.18
CA THR A 122 -4.39 4.56 -10.94
C THR A 122 -4.18 3.48 -9.89
N ARG A 123 -4.98 3.50 -8.82
CA ARG A 123 -5.01 2.48 -7.79
C ARG A 123 -6.30 1.67 -7.87
N TRP A 124 -6.17 0.36 -8.12
CA TRP A 124 -7.27 -0.59 -8.17
C TRP A 124 -7.49 -1.17 -6.78
N ASN A 125 -8.57 -0.81 -6.11
CA ASN A 125 -8.90 -1.25 -4.75
C ASN A 125 -9.81 -2.47 -4.80
N PHE A 126 -9.26 -3.66 -4.53
CA PHE A 126 -10.03 -4.90 -4.53
C PHE A 126 -10.81 -5.09 -3.25
N TRP A 127 -12.02 -5.64 -3.36
CA TRP A 127 -12.91 -5.93 -2.25
C TRP A 127 -13.39 -7.38 -2.27
N ARG A 128 -13.24 -8.08 -1.16
CA ARG A 128 -13.61 -9.49 -0.96
C ARG A 128 -12.72 -10.47 -1.71
N ASP A 129 -12.54 -10.26 -2.98
CA ASP A 129 -11.75 -11.09 -3.87
C ASP A 129 -11.05 -10.26 -4.96
N HIS A 130 -10.31 -10.94 -5.81
CA HIS A 130 -9.52 -10.32 -6.87
C HIS A 130 -10.33 -9.86 -8.11
N ARG A 131 -11.64 -10.17 -8.15
CA ARG A 131 -12.51 -9.86 -9.30
C ARG A 131 -13.44 -8.67 -9.07
N HIS A 132 -13.48 -8.16 -7.86
CA HIS A 132 -14.38 -7.06 -7.52
C HIS A 132 -13.60 -5.85 -7.00
N LEU A 133 -13.97 -4.67 -7.48
CA LEU A 133 -13.39 -3.39 -7.07
C LEU A 133 -14.37 -2.57 -6.25
N ILE A 134 -13.84 -1.84 -5.29
CA ILE A 134 -14.56 -0.74 -4.66
C ILE A 134 -14.76 0.36 -5.70
N PRO A 135 -15.98 0.90 -5.90
CA PRO A 135 -16.24 1.99 -6.84
C PRO A 135 -15.39 3.23 -6.58
N ALA A 136 -15.02 3.90 -7.65
CA ALA A 136 -14.27 5.15 -7.55
C ALA A 136 -15.03 6.19 -6.72
N GLY A 137 -14.35 6.81 -5.75
CA GLY A 137 -14.90 7.86 -4.89
C GLY A 137 -15.52 7.39 -3.58
N GLN A 138 -15.68 6.08 -3.35
CA GLN A 138 -16.25 5.58 -2.09
C GLN A 138 -15.20 5.27 -1.02
N CYS A 139 -14.03 4.79 -1.38
CA CYS A 139 -12.93 4.54 -0.45
C CYS A 139 -11.58 4.78 -1.10
N CYS A 140 -10.62 5.24 -0.30
CA CYS A 140 -9.19 5.15 -0.62
C CYS A 140 -8.79 5.59 -2.04
N GLY A 141 -9.42 6.57 -2.65
CA GLY A 141 -9.08 7.19 -3.92
C GLY A 141 -8.60 6.26 -5.06
N LYS A 142 -9.23 6.35 -6.22
CA LYS A 142 -8.77 5.65 -7.43
C LYS A 142 -7.50 6.28 -8.01
N HIS A 143 -7.32 7.59 -7.84
CA HIS A 143 -6.19 8.33 -8.36
C HIS A 143 -5.39 8.90 -7.19
N VAL A 144 -4.15 8.46 -7.05
CA VAL A 144 -3.28 8.79 -5.92
C VAL A 144 -1.91 9.26 -6.39
N ILE A 145 -1.27 10.15 -5.65
CA ILE A 145 0.11 10.53 -5.91
C ILE A 145 1.01 9.50 -5.26
N ARG A 146 1.78 8.78 -6.06
CA ARG A 146 2.71 7.74 -5.57
C ARG A 146 4.15 7.95 -6.01
N ILE A 147 4.40 8.78 -7.01
CA ILE A 147 5.75 9.03 -7.54
C ILE A 147 6.06 10.52 -7.47
N ALA A 148 7.17 10.86 -6.84
CA ALA A 148 7.65 12.23 -6.73
C ALA A 148 9.17 12.27 -6.50
N PRO A 149 9.85 13.40 -6.79
CA PRO A 149 11.22 13.61 -6.37
C PRO A 149 11.36 13.42 -4.86
N LYS A 150 12.53 12.93 -4.42
CA LYS A 150 12.79 12.63 -3.01
C LYS A 150 12.53 13.82 -2.07
N ASN A 151 12.87 15.02 -2.51
CA ASN A 151 12.73 16.26 -1.74
C ASN A 151 11.30 16.83 -1.71
N VAL A 152 10.36 16.23 -2.42
CA VAL A 152 8.94 16.62 -2.33
C VAL A 152 8.34 15.93 -1.13
N TRP A 153 7.80 16.70 -0.19
CA TRP A 153 7.10 16.18 0.98
C TRP A 153 5.77 15.56 0.58
N MET A 154 5.55 14.31 0.99
CA MET A 154 4.26 13.65 0.78
C MET A 154 3.29 14.13 1.85
N PRO A 155 2.17 14.74 1.48
CA PRO A 155 1.16 15.23 2.42
C PRO A 155 0.26 14.11 2.92
N SER A 156 -0.26 14.24 4.13
CA SER A 156 -1.17 13.31 4.77
C SER A 156 -0.76 11.84 4.60
N ASP A 157 -1.66 10.99 4.24
CA ASP A 157 -1.43 9.55 3.98
C ASP A 157 -0.91 9.25 2.56
N GLY A 158 -0.57 10.25 1.78
CA GLY A 158 -0.16 10.10 0.38
C GLY A 158 -1.31 9.76 -0.57
N PHE A 159 -2.53 9.70 -0.09
CA PHE A 159 -3.68 9.19 -0.84
C PHE A 159 -4.45 10.25 -1.64
N HIS A 160 -4.40 11.52 -1.29
CA HIS A 160 -5.26 12.51 -1.90
C HIS A 160 -4.50 13.67 -2.55
N PRO A 161 -4.75 13.93 -3.84
CA PRO A 161 -4.21 15.11 -4.50
C PRO A 161 -4.90 16.42 -4.06
N ASN A 162 -5.93 16.34 -3.22
CA ASN A 162 -6.77 17.48 -2.90
C ASN A 162 -6.13 18.37 -1.84
N GLY A 163 -5.72 19.55 -2.24
CA GLY A 163 -5.51 20.67 -1.34
C GLY A 163 -4.08 21.08 -1.03
N ASN A 164 -3.07 20.56 -1.72
CA ASN A 164 -1.73 21.10 -1.57
C ASN A 164 -1.01 21.36 -2.91
N GLU A 165 0.09 22.13 -2.84
CA GLU A 165 0.87 22.54 -4.01
C GLU A 165 1.39 21.35 -4.85
N ALA A 166 1.68 20.23 -4.22
CA ALA A 166 2.13 19.02 -4.93
C ALA A 166 1.02 18.46 -5.83
N ALA A 167 -0.23 18.49 -5.39
CA ALA A 167 -1.37 18.05 -6.18
C ALA A 167 -1.60 18.90 -7.43
N CYS A 168 -1.47 20.23 -7.29
CA CYS A 168 -1.67 21.16 -8.40
C CYS A 168 -0.63 21.00 -9.51
N MET A 169 0.48 20.31 -9.26
CA MET A 169 1.60 20.13 -10.18
C MET A 169 1.78 18.67 -10.61
N SER A 170 0.86 17.80 -10.25
CA SER A 170 0.91 16.37 -10.58
C SER A 170 0.39 16.10 -12.00
N THR A 171 0.94 15.09 -12.63
CA THR A 171 0.51 14.64 -13.96
C THR A 171 -0.15 13.27 -13.83
N THR A 172 -1.34 13.14 -14.39
CA THR A 172 -1.99 11.82 -14.52
C THR A 172 -1.19 10.93 -15.48
N THR A 173 -1.02 9.69 -15.12
CA THR A 173 -0.23 8.69 -15.86
C THR A 173 -1.05 7.42 -16.08
N ASP A 174 -0.53 6.52 -16.90
CA ASP A 174 -1.03 5.16 -17.13
C ASP A 174 -0.44 4.13 -16.15
N ILE A 175 0.30 4.60 -15.13
CA ILE A 175 0.90 3.75 -14.11
C ILE A 175 -0.21 3.20 -13.20
N GLU A 176 -0.15 1.89 -12.95
CA GLU A 176 -1.17 1.18 -12.19
C GLU A 176 -0.60 0.47 -10.97
N ILE A 177 -1.30 0.62 -9.85
CA ILE A 177 -1.06 -0.05 -8.58
C ILE A 177 -2.30 -0.84 -8.20
N PHE A 178 -2.10 -2.05 -7.71
CA PHE A 178 -3.13 -3.00 -7.32
C PHE A 178 -3.13 -3.14 -5.80
N HIS A 179 -4.22 -2.74 -5.15
CA HIS A 179 -4.34 -2.73 -3.70
C HIS A 179 -5.18 -3.91 -3.20
N TYR A 180 -4.55 -4.83 -2.48
CA TYR A 180 -5.13 -6.06 -1.94
C TYR A 180 -5.51 -5.96 -0.46
N GLY A 181 -5.57 -4.75 0.07
CA GLY A 181 -5.77 -4.48 1.50
C GLY A 181 -7.04 -5.05 2.11
N PHE A 182 -8.02 -5.37 1.29
CA PHE A 182 -9.30 -5.95 1.70
C PHE A 182 -9.48 -7.41 1.26
N ILE A 183 -8.45 -8.03 0.66
CA ILE A 183 -8.40 -9.46 0.35
C ILE A 183 -7.55 -10.15 1.41
N ARG A 184 -8.18 -10.49 2.54
CA ARG A 184 -7.52 -11.10 3.70
C ARG A 184 -8.43 -12.14 4.34
N LYS A 185 -7.83 -13.00 5.13
CA LYS A 185 -8.61 -13.83 6.06
C LYS A 185 -9.35 -12.92 7.04
N PRO A 186 -10.58 -13.26 7.45
CA PRO A 186 -11.39 -12.41 8.33
C PRO A 186 -10.67 -11.95 9.61
N ALA A 187 -10.00 -12.86 10.30
CA ALA A 187 -9.30 -12.53 11.54
C ALA A 187 -8.20 -11.47 11.33
N GLN A 188 -7.42 -11.59 10.24
CA GLN A 188 -6.36 -10.65 9.90
C GLN A 188 -6.91 -9.30 9.43
N PHE A 189 -8.05 -9.31 8.75
CA PHE A 189 -8.74 -8.07 8.39
C PHE A 189 -9.13 -7.27 9.64
N PHE A 190 -9.81 -7.89 10.59
CA PHE A 190 -10.21 -7.22 11.82
C PHE A 190 -9.03 -6.80 12.70
N ALA A 191 -7.96 -7.62 12.76
CA ALA A 191 -6.73 -7.25 13.46
C ALA A 191 -6.09 -5.99 12.86
N LYS A 192 -6.01 -5.91 11.53
CA LYS A 192 -5.53 -4.72 10.82
C LYS A 192 -6.41 -3.50 11.10
N GLU A 193 -7.73 -3.65 10.99
CA GLU A 193 -8.66 -2.54 11.20
C GLU A 193 -8.60 -2.01 12.65
N ARG A 194 -8.49 -2.88 13.65
CA ARG A 194 -8.26 -2.45 15.03
C ARG A 194 -6.97 -1.65 15.16
N LEU A 195 -5.89 -2.15 14.58
CA LEU A 195 -4.60 -1.48 14.62
C LEU A 195 -4.70 -0.08 14.00
N ILE A 196 -5.20 0.01 12.78
CA ILE A 196 -5.34 1.28 12.06
C ILE A 196 -6.23 2.25 12.84
N GLN A 197 -7.40 1.81 13.28
CA GLN A 197 -8.33 2.70 13.98
C GLN A 197 -7.78 3.19 15.32
N SER A 198 -7.01 2.38 16.05
CA SER A 198 -6.35 2.83 17.27
C SER A 198 -5.33 3.95 17.01
N TYR A 199 -4.64 3.91 15.89
CA TYR A 199 -3.65 4.93 15.51
C TYR A 199 -4.28 6.20 14.94
N PHE A 200 -5.33 6.07 14.12
CA PHE A 200 -5.91 7.22 13.41
C PHE A 200 -7.08 7.86 14.15
N PHE A 201 -7.91 7.09 14.86
CA PHE A 201 -9.16 7.57 15.42
C PHE A 201 -9.29 7.42 16.94
N ASN A 202 -8.35 6.75 17.59
CA ASN A 202 -8.39 6.42 19.02
C ASN A 202 -9.69 5.71 19.46
N SER A 203 -10.34 5.02 18.53
CA SER A 203 -11.59 4.29 18.75
C SER A 203 -11.74 3.18 17.72
N TYR A 204 -12.48 2.12 18.04
CA TYR A 204 -12.84 1.07 17.10
C TYR A 204 -14.29 1.23 16.66
N ASP A 205 -14.56 1.17 15.34
CA ASP A 205 -15.92 1.34 14.83
C ASP A 205 -16.84 0.21 15.35
N PRO A 206 -17.94 0.53 16.04
CA PRO A 206 -18.86 -0.48 16.56
C PRO A 206 -19.45 -1.40 15.48
N ARG A 207 -19.54 -0.94 14.24
CA ARG A 207 -20.02 -1.76 13.11
C ARG A 207 -19.02 -2.87 12.77
N LEU A 208 -17.72 -2.58 12.80
CA LEU A 208 -16.67 -3.58 12.64
C LEU A 208 -16.66 -4.57 13.79
N GLU A 209 -16.86 -4.12 15.02
CA GLU A 209 -17.00 -5.01 16.19
C GLU A 209 -18.19 -5.96 16.08
N GLN A 210 -19.32 -5.47 15.59
CA GLN A 210 -20.50 -6.29 15.35
C GLN A 210 -20.27 -7.30 14.21
N ALA A 211 -19.62 -6.87 13.13
CA ALA A 211 -19.31 -7.72 12.00
C ALA A 211 -18.37 -8.87 12.38
N GLU A 212 -17.37 -8.58 13.18
CA GLU A 212 -16.42 -9.60 13.67
C GLU A 212 -17.14 -10.67 14.52
N LYS A 213 -18.09 -10.28 15.35
CA LYS A 213 -18.90 -11.20 16.16
C LYS A 213 -19.88 -12.05 15.33
N SER A 214 -20.15 -11.71 14.08
CA SER A 214 -21.15 -12.37 13.22
C SER A 214 -20.62 -13.60 12.44
N GLU A 215 -19.48 -14.17 12.83
CA GLU A 215 -18.90 -15.42 12.31
C GLU A 215 -19.11 -15.64 10.79
N GLY A 216 -18.25 -15.05 9.99
CA GLY A 216 -18.03 -15.51 8.61
C GLY A 216 -18.83 -14.84 7.50
N ASN A 217 -19.86 -14.06 7.78
CA ASN A 217 -20.68 -13.40 6.76
C ASN A 217 -20.53 -11.88 6.67
N TRP A 218 -19.50 -11.34 7.31
CA TRP A 218 -19.30 -9.89 7.37
C TRP A 218 -19.07 -9.25 6.00
N MET A 219 -18.39 -9.93 5.09
CA MET A 219 -18.17 -9.44 3.71
C MET A 219 -19.45 -9.41 2.87
N GLN A 220 -20.49 -10.13 3.30
CA GLN A 220 -21.79 -10.17 2.63
C GLN A 220 -22.83 -9.31 3.33
N ASN A 221 -22.50 -8.75 4.50
CA ASN A 221 -23.42 -7.96 5.30
C ASN A 221 -23.36 -6.49 4.83
N PRO A 222 -24.38 -6.01 4.09
CA PRO A 222 -24.41 -4.62 3.63
C PRO A 222 -24.63 -3.71 4.83
N GLY A 223 -23.61 -3.06 5.31
CA GLY A 223 -23.70 -2.13 6.43
C GLY A 223 -22.44 -2.00 7.24
N VAL A 224 -21.46 -2.87 7.03
CA VAL A 224 -20.17 -2.78 7.72
C VAL A 224 -19.33 -1.63 7.20
N THR A 225 -19.29 -1.46 5.88
CA THR A 225 -18.48 -0.42 5.23
C THR A 225 -19.32 0.49 4.31
N GLY A 226 -20.51 0.08 3.90
CA GLY A 226 -21.38 0.81 2.97
C GLY A 226 -20.99 0.66 1.49
N TRP A 227 -19.95 -0.14 1.17
CA TRP A 227 -19.46 -0.31 -0.22
C TRP A 227 -19.95 -1.60 -0.90
N GLU A 228 -20.54 -2.48 -0.13
CA GLU A 228 -20.81 -3.87 -0.51
C GLU A 228 -21.79 -4.00 -1.67
N ASN A 229 -22.64 -3.00 -1.89
CA ASN A 229 -23.72 -3.05 -2.88
C ASN A 229 -23.31 -2.52 -4.26
N ASP A 230 -22.17 -1.84 -4.37
CA ASP A 230 -21.79 -1.08 -5.56
C ASP A 230 -20.47 -1.57 -6.18
N VAL A 231 -20.01 -2.78 -5.84
CA VAL A 231 -18.76 -3.33 -6.38
C VAL A 231 -18.82 -3.45 -7.90
N VAL A 232 -17.68 -3.24 -8.54
CA VAL A 232 -17.52 -3.27 -10.00
C VAL A 232 -16.64 -4.46 -10.37
N ASP A 233 -17.04 -5.20 -11.40
CA ASP A 233 -16.26 -6.33 -11.91
C ASP A 233 -14.91 -5.86 -12.46
N PHE A 234 -13.87 -6.64 -12.15
CA PHE A 234 -12.51 -6.47 -12.67
C PHE A 234 -12.09 -7.70 -13.46
N ASN A 235 -11.81 -7.52 -14.75
CA ASN A 235 -11.50 -8.61 -15.67
C ASN A 235 -10.11 -8.47 -16.33
N ASN A 236 -9.29 -7.49 -15.87
CA ASN A 236 -7.94 -7.34 -16.41
C ASN A 236 -6.96 -8.28 -15.67
N PRO A 237 -5.83 -8.64 -16.31
CA PRO A 237 -4.80 -9.44 -15.65
C PRO A 237 -4.27 -8.76 -14.38
N HIS A 238 -4.03 -9.57 -13.36
CA HIS A 238 -3.30 -9.16 -12.17
C HIS A 238 -1.79 -9.19 -12.41
N PRO A 239 -0.98 -8.41 -11.67
CA PRO A 239 0.46 -8.49 -11.73
C PRO A 239 0.98 -9.92 -11.59
N ALA A 240 1.99 -10.30 -12.36
CA ALA A 240 2.53 -11.66 -12.33
C ALA A 240 3.01 -12.08 -10.92
N VAL A 241 3.61 -11.16 -10.19
CA VAL A 241 4.20 -11.39 -8.87
C VAL A 241 3.17 -11.79 -7.79
N ILE A 242 1.87 -11.44 -7.96
CA ILE A 242 0.84 -11.73 -6.95
C ILE A 242 0.10 -13.06 -7.21
N GLN A 243 0.29 -13.68 -8.37
CA GLN A 243 -0.49 -14.85 -8.82
C GLN A 243 -0.45 -16.01 -7.82
N ASP A 244 0.73 -16.39 -7.34
CA ASP A 244 0.87 -17.51 -6.40
C ASP A 244 0.25 -17.16 -5.04
N TRP A 245 0.41 -15.92 -4.56
CA TRP A 245 -0.24 -15.45 -3.34
C TRP A 245 -1.77 -15.51 -3.42
N LEU A 246 -2.36 -15.23 -4.59
CA LEU A 246 -3.80 -15.36 -4.83
C LEU A 246 -4.22 -16.83 -4.86
N LYS A 247 -3.46 -17.71 -5.54
CA LYS A 247 -3.74 -19.17 -5.59
C LYS A 247 -3.71 -19.81 -4.21
N GLU A 248 -2.74 -19.46 -3.37
CA GLU A 248 -2.65 -19.94 -1.99
C GLU A 248 -3.88 -19.60 -1.14
N ARG A 249 -4.66 -18.60 -1.56
CA ARG A 249 -5.93 -18.17 -0.96
C ARG A 249 -7.17 -18.74 -1.66
N GLY A 250 -6.97 -19.62 -2.63
CA GLY A 250 -8.04 -20.31 -3.36
C GLY A 250 -8.68 -19.46 -4.47
N TYR A 251 -7.98 -18.41 -4.95
CA TYR A 251 -8.44 -17.62 -6.09
C TYR A 251 -7.85 -18.17 -7.40
N ASP A 252 -8.71 -18.46 -8.35
CA ASP A 252 -8.33 -18.81 -9.72
C ASP A 252 -7.88 -17.55 -10.47
N THR A 253 -6.63 -17.49 -10.91
CA THR A 253 -6.00 -16.33 -11.58
C THR A 253 -5.77 -16.60 -13.07
#